data_602f7fce0a1b641e82dec3e7fec6444e
#
_entry.id   602f7fce0a1b641e82dec3e7fec6444e
#
_cell.length_a   1.000
_cell.length_b   1.000
_cell.length_c   1.000
_cell.angle_alpha   90.00
_cell.angle_beta   90.00
_cell.angle_gamma   90.00
#
_symmetry.space_group_name_H-M   'P 1'
#
loop_
_entity.id
_entity.type
_entity.pdbx_description
1 polymer ?
#
loop_
_entity_poly.entity_id
_entity_poly.type
_entity_poly.pdbx_seq_one_letter_code
_entity_poly.pdbx_strand_id
1 'polypeptide(L)'
;MPDWEKSSTARVIPSARPRKLAKVPFVELADGRLQGVVSSGSDIERVYVSSVAAGTYAFACSTNNNRPCGGARGSFCNHIQALISEAVLQYGAGRVARYLRVETGDAEPGAHGIAAAMSASRPSPGEAGAAAPVFSRFLRHLAYLELAPTTTPLPEMQWFSPTRAEA
;
A
#
# COMPACT_ATOMS: atom_id res chain seq x y z
N MET A 1 -25.73 29.95 -30.17
CA MET A 1 -24.96 28.95 -29.41
C MET A 1 -25.90 27.81 -29.09
N PRO A 2 -25.67 26.63 -29.59
CA PRO A 2 -26.54 25.49 -29.35
C PRO A 2 -26.44 25.07 -27.85
N ASP A 3 -27.57 24.72 -27.28
CA ASP A 3 -27.70 24.40 -25.83
C ASP A 3 -26.88 23.20 -25.33
N TRP A 4 -26.29 22.42 -26.22
CA TRP A 4 -25.43 21.30 -25.84
C TRP A 4 -24.09 21.73 -25.20
N GLU A 5 -23.64 22.96 -25.47
CA GLU A 5 -22.44 23.50 -24.81
C GLU A 5 -22.63 23.81 -23.29
N LYS A 6 -23.89 23.90 -22.86
CA LYS A 6 -24.22 24.20 -21.46
C LYS A 6 -24.44 22.96 -20.59
N SER A 7 -24.55 21.79 -21.19
CA SER A 7 -24.71 20.53 -20.46
C SER A 7 -23.44 19.70 -20.48
N SER A 8 -22.32 20.28 -20.05
CA SER A 8 -21.19 19.47 -19.65
C SER A 8 -21.59 18.65 -18.43
N THR A 9 -21.76 17.35 -18.63
CA THR A 9 -21.98 16.39 -17.55
C THR A 9 -20.71 16.14 -16.72
N ALA A 10 -19.59 16.78 -17.09
CA ALA A 10 -18.41 16.83 -16.26
C ALA A 10 -18.71 17.73 -15.06
N ARG A 11 -19.24 17.16 -13.99
CA ARG A 11 -19.20 17.79 -12.68
C ARG A 11 -17.74 18.02 -12.35
N VAL A 12 -17.29 19.26 -12.37
CA VAL A 12 -16.08 19.65 -11.66
C VAL A 12 -16.39 19.43 -10.19
N ILE A 13 -15.99 18.29 -9.67
CA ILE A 13 -16.02 18.03 -8.23
C ILE A 13 -15.03 19.03 -7.67
N PRO A 14 -15.46 19.99 -6.81
CA PRO A 14 -14.51 20.87 -6.16
C PRO A 14 -13.48 19.97 -5.49
N SER A 15 -12.19 20.25 -5.71
CA SER A 15 -11.10 19.47 -5.15
C SER A 15 -11.39 19.31 -3.66
N ALA A 16 -11.69 18.09 -3.26
CA ALA A 16 -11.84 17.77 -1.85
C ALA A 16 -10.58 18.29 -1.18
N ARG A 17 -10.72 19.02 -0.06
CA ARG A 17 -9.57 19.48 0.71
C ARG A 17 -8.61 18.32 0.84
N PRO A 18 -7.32 18.47 0.48
CA PRO A 18 -6.39 17.36 0.45
C PRO A 18 -6.45 16.66 1.81
N ARG A 19 -6.96 15.44 1.81
CA ARG A 19 -7.01 14.64 3.04
C ARG A 19 -5.57 14.44 3.45
N LYS A 20 -5.26 14.80 4.68
CA LYS A 20 -3.97 14.51 5.26
C LYS A 20 -3.74 13.00 5.18
N LEU A 21 -2.76 12.59 4.39
CA LEU A 21 -2.41 11.17 4.28
C LEU A 21 -1.90 10.66 5.63
N ALA A 22 -2.29 9.46 6.00
CA ALA A 22 -1.62 8.71 7.05
C ALA A 22 -0.15 8.52 6.67
N LYS A 23 0.72 8.30 7.66
CA LYS A 23 2.15 8.08 7.39
C LYS A 23 2.38 6.88 6.48
N VAL A 24 1.60 5.82 6.61
CA VAL A 24 1.57 4.66 5.73
C VAL A 24 0.13 4.48 5.22
N PRO A 25 -0.25 5.15 4.13
CA PRO A 25 -1.61 5.11 3.62
C PRO A 25 -1.99 3.78 2.96
N PHE A 26 -1.00 2.96 2.61
CA PHE A 26 -1.23 1.68 1.98
C PHE A 26 -0.14 0.67 2.35
N VAL A 27 -0.53 -0.51 2.79
CA VAL A 27 0.35 -1.64 3.09
C VAL A 27 -0.30 -2.94 2.67
N GLU A 28 0.47 -3.83 2.09
CA GLU A 28 0.00 -5.16 1.68
C GLU A 28 1.08 -6.23 1.84
N LEU A 29 0.62 -7.45 2.08
CA LEU A 29 1.41 -8.67 2.02
C LEU A 29 1.03 -9.40 0.73
N ALA A 30 1.77 -9.17 -0.35
CA ALA A 30 1.47 -9.69 -1.67
C ALA A 30 2.76 -9.93 -2.47
N ASP A 31 2.69 -10.78 -3.49
CA ASP A 31 3.77 -11.04 -4.43
C ASP A 31 5.10 -11.48 -3.75
N GLY A 32 5.01 -12.19 -2.61
CA GLY A 32 6.18 -12.58 -1.83
C GLY A 32 6.90 -11.41 -1.14
N ARG A 33 6.20 -10.29 -0.90
CA ARG A 33 6.77 -9.06 -0.33
C ARG A 33 5.83 -8.45 0.70
N LEU A 34 6.42 -7.83 1.70
CA LEU A 34 5.77 -6.73 2.42
C LEU A 34 6.02 -5.47 1.60
N GLN A 35 4.99 -4.81 1.15
CA GLN A 35 5.12 -3.65 0.28
C GLN A 35 4.02 -2.62 0.56
N GLY A 36 4.28 -1.38 0.21
CA GLY A 36 3.32 -0.32 0.46
C GLY A 36 3.81 1.05 0.08
N VAL A 37 2.98 2.03 0.40
CA VAL A 37 3.24 3.44 0.14
C VAL A 37 3.39 4.16 1.48
N VAL A 38 4.46 4.92 1.61
CA VAL A 38 4.79 5.69 2.82
C VAL A 38 4.85 7.16 2.46
N SER A 39 4.12 7.99 3.17
CA SER A 39 4.15 9.43 2.98
C SER A 39 5.35 10.05 3.69
N SER A 40 6.05 10.95 3.02
CA SER A 40 7.10 11.77 3.62
C SER A 40 6.56 13.00 4.36
N GLY A 41 5.25 13.15 4.37
CA GLY A 41 4.51 14.27 4.99
C GLY A 41 3.03 14.04 4.77
N SER A 42 2.25 15.10 4.70
CA SER A 42 0.81 15.02 4.38
C SER A 42 0.53 15.16 2.88
N ASP A 43 1.55 15.19 2.06
CA ASP A 43 1.44 15.48 0.63
C ASP A 43 1.51 14.18 -0.18
N ILE A 44 0.49 13.93 -1.00
CA ILE A 44 0.45 12.79 -1.92
C ILE A 44 1.52 12.88 -3.02
N GLU A 45 2.00 14.07 -3.32
CA GLU A 45 3.06 14.27 -4.31
C GLU A 45 4.43 13.77 -3.82
N ARG A 46 4.57 13.54 -2.51
CA ARG A 46 5.81 13.05 -1.88
C ARG A 46 5.58 11.74 -1.16
N VAL A 47 5.36 10.70 -1.91
CA VAL A 47 5.23 9.35 -1.38
C VAL A 47 6.41 8.49 -1.80
N TYR A 48 6.71 7.52 -0.96
CA TYR A 48 7.72 6.50 -1.20
C TYR A 48 7.05 5.15 -1.37
N VAL A 49 7.46 4.42 -2.38
CA VAL A 49 7.12 3.01 -2.53
C VAL A 49 8.21 2.20 -1.88
N SER A 50 7.85 1.44 -0.86
CA SER A 50 8.78 0.67 -0.06
C SER A 50 8.43 -0.80 -0.09
N SER A 51 9.41 -1.67 -0.11
CA SER A 51 9.19 -3.11 -0.08
C SER A 51 10.32 -3.88 0.60
N VAL A 52 9.97 -5.05 1.16
CA VAL A 52 10.90 -6.04 1.70
C VAL A 52 10.46 -7.42 1.20
N ALA A 53 11.36 -8.15 0.55
CA ALA A 53 11.10 -9.49 0.05
C ALA A 53 11.12 -10.53 1.17
N ALA A 54 10.19 -11.48 1.13
CA ALA A 54 10.15 -12.58 2.08
C ALA A 54 11.38 -13.52 1.91
N GLY A 55 11.97 -13.92 3.00
CA GLY A 55 13.09 -14.86 3.08
C GLY A 55 14.45 -14.26 2.76
N THR A 56 14.60 -13.49 1.69
CA THR A 56 15.88 -12.81 1.34
C THR A 56 16.03 -11.48 2.04
N TYR A 57 14.92 -10.88 2.45
CA TYR A 57 14.82 -9.53 3.01
C TYR A 57 15.39 -8.44 2.10
N ALA A 58 15.61 -8.73 0.82
CA ALA A 58 15.97 -7.73 -0.16
C ALA A 58 14.97 -6.58 -0.12
N PHE A 59 15.43 -5.36 -0.05
CA PHE A 59 14.59 -4.20 0.19
C PHE A 59 14.76 -3.14 -0.88
N ALA A 60 13.70 -2.43 -1.16
CA ALA A 60 13.70 -1.28 -2.04
C ALA A 60 12.88 -0.15 -1.42
N CYS A 61 13.34 1.07 -1.62
CA CYS A 61 12.60 2.28 -1.27
C CYS A 61 12.92 3.36 -2.31
N SER A 62 11.90 3.84 -2.98
CA SER A 62 12.02 4.88 -3.99
C SER A 62 10.82 5.83 -3.92
N THR A 63 11.00 7.04 -4.41
CA THR A 63 9.87 7.96 -4.60
C THR A 63 8.94 7.41 -5.69
N ASN A 64 7.72 7.97 -5.78
CA ASN A 64 6.78 7.70 -6.86
C ASN A 64 7.35 7.97 -8.27
N ASN A 65 8.42 8.76 -8.37
CA ASN A 65 9.16 9.04 -9.61
C ASN A 65 10.41 8.16 -9.76
N ASN A 66 10.47 7.02 -9.11
CA ASN A 66 11.56 6.04 -9.14
C ASN A 66 12.94 6.58 -8.69
N ARG A 67 12.98 7.67 -7.93
CA ARG A 67 14.23 8.14 -7.34
C ARG A 67 14.54 7.35 -6.07
N PRO A 68 15.71 6.74 -5.95
CA PRO A 68 16.09 6.01 -4.75
C PRO A 68 16.02 6.88 -3.50
N CYS A 69 15.53 6.29 -2.39
CA CYS A 69 15.56 6.93 -1.09
C CYS A 69 17.01 7.04 -0.59
N GLY A 70 17.41 8.24 -0.21
CA GLY A 70 18.77 8.49 0.30
C GLY A 70 19.12 7.71 1.57
N GLY A 71 18.14 7.28 2.36
CA GLY A 71 18.33 6.49 3.57
C GLY A 71 18.44 4.97 3.36
N ALA A 72 18.16 4.47 2.16
CA ALA A 72 18.15 3.03 1.86
C ALA A 72 19.47 2.52 1.24
N ARG A 73 20.59 3.03 1.70
CA ARG A 73 21.93 2.75 1.13
C ARG A 73 22.67 1.57 1.77
N GLY A 74 22.00 0.59 2.28
CA GLY A 74 22.63 -0.59 2.91
C GLY A 74 21.95 -1.00 4.22
N SER A 75 20.93 -0.28 4.63
CA SER A 75 20.08 -0.60 5.78
C SER A 75 18.65 -0.14 5.52
N PHE A 76 17.72 -0.61 6.33
CA PHE A 76 16.34 -0.17 6.27
C PHE A 76 16.23 1.32 6.62
N CYS A 77 15.69 2.10 5.71
CA CYS A 77 15.38 3.50 5.95
C CYS A 77 14.14 3.65 6.84
N ASN A 78 13.90 4.86 7.32
CA ASN A 78 12.72 5.16 8.15
C ASN A 78 11.38 4.82 7.46
N HIS A 79 11.31 4.87 6.12
CA HIS A 79 10.10 4.51 5.38
C HIS A 79 9.83 3.00 5.48
N ILE A 80 10.85 2.16 5.33
CA ILE A 80 10.73 0.71 5.47
C ILE A 80 10.37 0.35 6.91
N GLN A 81 10.99 1.00 7.90
CA GLN A 81 10.64 0.79 9.31
C GLN A 81 9.19 1.18 9.62
N ALA A 82 8.72 2.29 9.06
CA ALA A 82 7.32 2.71 9.19
C ALA A 82 6.37 1.69 8.52
N LEU A 83 6.74 1.17 7.35
CA LEU A 83 5.98 0.14 6.64
C LEU A 83 5.85 -1.14 7.48
N ILE A 84 6.93 -1.61 8.09
CA ILE A 84 6.92 -2.79 8.97
C ILE A 84 6.02 -2.55 10.19
N SER A 85 6.14 -1.37 10.81
CA SER A 85 5.32 -1.01 11.96
C SER A 85 3.83 -1.01 11.62
N GLU A 86 3.45 -0.45 10.49
CA GLU A 86 2.06 -0.42 10.03
C GLU A 86 1.55 -1.82 9.67
N ALA A 87 2.39 -2.64 9.03
CA ALA A 87 2.04 -4.02 8.74
C ALA A 87 1.73 -4.83 10.02
N VAL A 88 2.53 -4.63 11.06
CA VAL A 88 2.30 -5.27 12.36
C VAL A 88 0.99 -4.80 12.99
N LEU A 89 0.66 -3.52 12.88
CA LEU A 89 -0.61 -2.97 13.37
C LEU A 89 -1.81 -3.56 12.62
N GLN A 90 -1.73 -3.69 11.30
CA GLN A 90 -2.87 -4.13 10.48
C GLN A 90 -3.03 -5.66 10.43
N TYR A 91 -1.94 -6.40 10.37
CA TYR A 91 -1.97 -7.84 10.17
C TYR A 91 -1.58 -8.67 11.39
N GLY A 92 -1.01 -8.04 12.41
CA GLY A 92 -0.46 -8.71 13.58
C GLY A 92 0.98 -9.21 13.38
N ALA A 93 1.78 -9.14 14.42
CA ALA A 93 3.21 -9.45 14.36
C ALA A 93 3.50 -10.88 13.92
N GLY A 94 2.78 -11.86 14.46
CA GLY A 94 2.96 -13.26 14.10
C GLY A 94 2.66 -13.57 12.63
N ARG A 95 1.67 -12.91 12.03
CA ARG A 95 1.36 -13.08 10.60
C ARG A 95 2.44 -12.45 9.72
N VAL A 96 2.89 -11.25 10.07
CA VAL A 96 3.96 -10.56 9.34
C VAL A 96 5.26 -11.35 9.41
N ALA A 97 5.67 -11.82 10.60
CA ALA A 97 6.86 -12.64 10.78
C ALA A 97 6.82 -13.92 9.93
N ARG A 98 5.70 -14.66 9.98
CA ARG A 98 5.53 -15.88 9.17
C ARG A 98 5.58 -15.59 7.68
N TYR A 99 4.90 -14.54 7.22
CA TYR A 99 4.89 -14.17 5.82
C TYR A 99 6.29 -13.81 5.32
N LEU A 100 7.03 -13.03 6.10
CA LEU A 100 8.40 -12.64 5.78
C LEU A 100 9.42 -13.74 6.02
N ARG A 101 9.01 -14.86 6.65
CA ARG A 101 9.88 -15.97 7.05
C ARG A 101 10.97 -15.54 8.02
N VAL A 102 10.59 -14.65 8.95
CA VAL A 102 11.48 -14.23 10.05
C VAL A 102 11.38 -15.26 11.15
N GLU A 103 12.52 -15.84 11.51
CA GLU A 103 12.59 -16.70 12.68
C GLU A 103 12.49 -15.84 13.94
N THR A 104 11.40 -16.03 14.66
CA THR A 104 11.18 -15.40 15.95
C THR A 104 11.25 -16.50 16.99
N GLY A 105 11.99 -16.26 18.06
CA GLY A 105 11.97 -17.18 19.19
C GLY A 105 10.56 -17.31 19.78
N ASP A 106 10.43 -17.96 20.93
CA ASP A 106 9.16 -18.28 21.59
C ASP A 106 8.29 -17.06 21.97
N ALA A 107 8.85 -15.84 21.93
CA ALA A 107 8.13 -14.60 22.17
C ALA A 107 7.63 -13.98 20.88
N GLU A 108 6.39 -13.48 20.87
CA GLU A 108 5.84 -12.76 19.73
C GLU A 108 6.61 -11.44 19.55
N PRO A 109 7.37 -11.26 18.44
CA PRO A 109 8.19 -10.08 18.27
C PRO A 109 7.32 -8.89 17.90
N GLY A 110 7.63 -7.72 18.45
CA GLY A 110 7.08 -6.48 17.94
C GLY A 110 7.69 -6.09 16.57
N ALA A 111 7.19 -5.01 15.98
CA ALA A 111 7.70 -4.49 14.71
C ALA A 111 9.22 -4.25 14.72
N HIS A 112 9.75 -3.73 15.83
CA HIS A 112 11.18 -3.49 15.99
C HIS A 112 11.97 -4.82 16.00
N GLY A 113 11.47 -5.84 16.67
CA GLY A 113 12.11 -7.16 16.70
C GLY A 113 12.16 -7.81 15.32
N ILE A 114 11.07 -7.71 14.54
CA ILE A 114 11.02 -8.18 13.15
C ILE A 114 12.04 -7.43 12.29
N ALA A 115 12.08 -6.11 12.38
CA ALA A 115 13.02 -5.28 11.62
C ALA A 115 14.47 -5.59 12.00
N ALA A 116 14.77 -5.76 13.29
CA ALA A 116 16.11 -6.11 13.78
C ALA A 116 16.56 -7.49 13.30
N ALA A 117 15.70 -8.51 13.34
CA ALA A 117 16.01 -9.86 12.88
C ALA A 117 16.31 -9.88 11.37
N MET A 118 15.53 -9.18 10.56
CA MET A 118 15.79 -9.04 9.13
C MET A 118 17.09 -8.29 8.86
N SER A 119 17.37 -7.20 9.60
CA SER A 119 18.58 -6.41 9.44
C SER A 119 19.84 -7.18 9.82
N ALA A 120 19.76 -8.10 10.81
CA ALA A 120 20.86 -8.95 11.20
C ALA A 120 21.35 -9.88 10.08
N SER A 121 20.49 -10.22 9.15
CA SER A 121 20.83 -11.01 7.94
C SER A 121 21.56 -10.21 6.86
N ARG A 122 21.83 -8.92 7.09
CA ARG A 122 22.49 -8.00 6.16
C ARG A 122 21.86 -8.02 4.76
N PRO A 123 20.58 -7.70 4.64
CA PRO A 123 19.87 -7.77 3.37
C PRO A 123 20.48 -6.79 2.35
N SER A 124 20.46 -7.20 1.09
CA SER A 124 20.92 -6.37 -0.02
C SER A 124 19.80 -5.47 -0.54
N PRO A 125 20.14 -4.34 -1.16
CA PRO A 125 19.18 -3.58 -1.94
C PRO A 125 18.58 -4.45 -3.06
N GLY A 126 17.24 -4.41 -3.16
CA GLY A 126 16.49 -5.06 -4.22
C GLY A 126 16.21 -4.11 -5.39
N GLU A 127 15.59 -4.64 -6.44
CA GLU A 127 15.20 -3.83 -7.59
C GLU A 127 14.04 -2.91 -7.26
N ALA A 128 14.21 -1.60 -7.47
CA ALA A 128 13.15 -0.61 -7.24
C ALA A 128 11.90 -0.88 -8.11
N GLY A 129 12.09 -1.33 -9.34
CA GLY A 129 11.01 -1.67 -10.28
C GLY A 129 10.11 -2.80 -9.84
N ALA A 130 10.57 -3.67 -8.94
CA ALA A 130 9.78 -4.78 -8.42
C ALA A 130 8.56 -4.32 -7.59
N ALA A 131 8.57 -3.11 -7.06
CA ALA A 131 7.47 -2.52 -6.30
C ALA A 131 6.60 -1.54 -7.12
N ALA A 132 6.89 -1.33 -8.41
CA ALA A 132 6.16 -0.38 -9.25
C ALA A 132 4.63 -0.63 -9.31
N PRO A 133 4.13 -1.89 -9.35
CA PRO A 133 2.69 -2.15 -9.32
C PRO A 133 1.98 -1.69 -8.05
N VAL A 134 2.71 -1.56 -6.94
CA VAL A 134 2.17 -1.17 -5.63
C VAL A 134 1.56 0.23 -5.68
N PHE A 135 2.24 1.16 -6.33
CA PHE A 135 1.73 2.53 -6.47
C PHE A 135 0.42 2.57 -7.27
N SER A 136 0.30 1.76 -8.32
CA SER A 136 -0.94 1.66 -9.11
C SER A 136 -2.08 1.04 -8.28
N ARG A 137 -1.80 0.08 -7.42
CA ARG A 137 -2.80 -0.48 -6.49
C ARG A 137 -3.22 0.53 -5.44
N PHE A 138 -2.28 1.30 -4.92
CA PHE A 138 -2.57 2.39 -3.99
C PHE A 138 -3.51 3.44 -4.62
N LEU A 139 -3.24 3.88 -5.85
CA LEU A 139 -4.11 4.85 -6.53
C LEU A 139 -5.53 4.30 -6.73
N ARG A 140 -5.65 3.03 -7.09
CA ARG A 140 -6.96 2.37 -7.16
C ARG A 140 -7.64 2.29 -5.80
N HIS A 141 -6.90 1.99 -4.75
CA HIS A 141 -7.44 1.97 -3.38
C HIS A 141 -7.97 3.35 -2.98
N LEU A 142 -7.26 4.43 -3.28
CA LEU A 142 -7.76 5.78 -3.05
C LEU A 142 -9.07 6.07 -3.80
N ALA A 143 -9.17 5.64 -5.05
CA ALA A 143 -10.40 5.81 -5.83
C ALA A 143 -11.59 5.11 -5.18
N TYR A 144 -11.39 3.92 -4.60
CA TYR A 144 -12.46 3.23 -3.85
C TYR A 144 -12.86 3.97 -2.57
N LEU A 145 -11.92 4.59 -1.86
CA LEU A 145 -12.22 5.36 -0.65
C LEU A 145 -13.00 6.66 -0.93
N GLU A 146 -12.93 7.17 -2.15
CA GLU A 146 -13.66 8.36 -2.59
C GLU A 146 -15.09 8.05 -3.06
N LEU A 147 -15.42 6.78 -3.29
CA LEU A 147 -16.76 6.39 -3.65
C LEU A 147 -17.70 6.60 -2.46
N ALA A 148 -18.79 7.30 -2.69
CA ALA A 148 -19.86 7.38 -1.70
C ALA A 148 -20.43 5.97 -1.48
N PRO A 149 -20.69 5.57 -0.23
CA PRO A 149 -21.35 4.30 0.01
C PRO A 149 -22.69 4.28 -0.72
N THR A 150 -22.93 3.26 -1.51
CA THR A 150 -24.17 3.06 -2.25
C THR A 150 -24.68 1.65 -2.01
N THR A 151 -25.99 1.53 -1.90
CA THR A 151 -26.68 0.24 -1.87
C THR A 151 -27.06 -0.24 -3.28
N THR A 152 -26.78 0.57 -4.29
CA THR A 152 -27.03 0.17 -5.68
C THR A 152 -26.08 -0.97 -6.06
N PRO A 153 -26.58 -2.10 -6.55
CA PRO A 153 -25.74 -3.20 -7.01
C PRO A 153 -24.78 -2.73 -8.09
N LEU A 154 -23.54 -3.23 -8.06
CA LEU A 154 -22.59 -2.98 -9.13
C LEU A 154 -23.14 -3.55 -10.44
N PRO A 155 -22.88 -2.91 -11.59
CA PRO A 155 -23.35 -3.41 -12.89
C PRO A 155 -23.02 -4.88 -13.12
N GLU A 156 -21.87 -5.35 -12.66
CA GLU A 156 -21.44 -6.74 -12.76
C GLU A 156 -22.35 -7.72 -12.01
N MET A 157 -22.98 -7.26 -10.93
CA MET A 157 -23.92 -8.07 -10.15
C MET A 157 -25.27 -8.25 -10.86
N GLN A 158 -25.59 -7.44 -11.84
CA GLN A 158 -26.81 -7.55 -12.65
C GLN A 158 -26.74 -8.67 -13.68
N TRP A 159 -25.57 -9.22 -13.94
CA TRP A 159 -25.36 -10.35 -14.85
C TRP A 159 -25.84 -11.68 -14.27
N PHE A 160 -25.98 -11.72 -12.95
CA PHE A 160 -26.55 -12.89 -12.28
C PHE A 160 -28.05 -12.61 -12.07
N SER A 161 -28.88 -13.15 -12.96
CA SER A 161 -30.33 -13.12 -12.76
C SER A 161 -30.65 -13.71 -11.39
N PRO A 162 -31.45 -13.05 -10.55
CA PRO A 162 -31.89 -13.66 -9.31
C PRO A 162 -32.62 -14.95 -9.69
N THR A 163 -32.13 -16.08 -9.20
CA THR A 163 -32.81 -17.35 -9.31
C THR A 163 -34.19 -17.17 -8.71
N ARG A 164 -35.21 -17.24 -9.54
CA ARG A 164 -36.59 -17.19 -9.09
C ARG A 164 -36.77 -18.34 -8.09
N ALA A 165 -36.89 -18.03 -6.82
CA ALA A 165 -37.37 -19.01 -5.86
C ALA A 165 -38.82 -19.31 -6.25
N GLU A 166 -39.02 -20.47 -6.87
CA GLU A 166 -40.36 -20.99 -7.08
C GLU A 166 -40.93 -21.31 -5.71
N ALA A 167 -42.09 -20.70 -5.43
CA ALA A 167 -42.94 -20.97 -4.29
C ALA A 167 -43.68 -22.28 -4.45
#